data_85c9ea4d8d29c341d1d44d18a2d90ae4
#
_entry.id   85c9ea4d8d29c341d1d44d18a2d90ae4
#
_cell.length_a   1.000
_cell.length_b   1.000
_cell.length_c   1.000
_cell.angle_alpha   90.00
_cell.angle_beta   90.00
_cell.angle_gamma   90.00
#
_symmetry.space_group_name_H-M   'P 1'
#
loop_
_entity.id
_entity.type
_entity.pdbx_description
1 polymer ?
#
loop_
_entity_poly.entity_id
_entity_poly.type
_entity_poly.pdbx_seq_one_letter_code
_entity_poly.pdbx_strand_id
1 'polypeptide(L)'
;MKASTFTFLRVLGLSAFLISSFVGCSRGVSNPFADSDGEVKENIQNLMGLAVGMTKGQVFDLSGIANYVEGYDWGSVWFYKIRKGGNEGTLANKDIEQRYMPVVFDNTDRVMGYGRKFYDQTLSDLGTGQF
;
A
#
# COMPACT_ATOMS: atom_id res chain seq x y z
N MET A 1 -39.71 -4.16 76.39
CA MET A 1 -39.85 -2.73 76.05
C MET A 1 -38.95 -2.40 74.87
N LYS A 2 -39.48 -1.69 73.88
CA LYS A 2 -38.87 -1.08 72.68
C LYS A 2 -38.35 -2.05 71.67
N ALA A 3 -39.20 -2.25 70.64
CA ALA A 3 -38.89 -2.76 69.36
C ALA A 3 -37.93 -1.84 68.61
N SER A 4 -36.87 -2.40 68.06
CA SER A 4 -36.02 -1.68 67.08
C SER A 4 -36.33 -2.23 65.71
N THR A 5 -36.92 -1.39 64.93
CA THR A 5 -37.30 -1.63 63.54
C THR A 5 -36.04 -1.64 62.65
N PHE A 6 -35.67 -2.79 62.17
CA PHE A 6 -34.60 -2.91 61.18
C PHE A 6 -35.18 -2.61 59.77
N THR A 7 -34.87 -1.45 59.29
CA THR A 7 -35.21 -1.04 57.94
C THR A 7 -34.25 -1.71 56.95
N PHE A 8 -34.75 -2.72 56.23
CA PHE A 8 -34.03 -3.33 55.12
C PHE A 8 -34.01 -2.37 53.95
N LEU A 9 -32.89 -1.71 53.73
CA LEU A 9 -32.62 -0.92 52.54
C LEU A 9 -32.29 -1.87 51.38
N ARG A 10 -33.25 -2.09 50.51
CA ARG A 10 -33.06 -2.78 49.23
C ARG A 10 -32.22 -1.91 48.31
N VAL A 11 -30.95 -2.23 48.20
CA VAL A 11 -30.10 -1.69 47.12
C VAL A 11 -30.46 -2.42 45.84
N LEU A 12 -31.23 -1.76 44.99
CA LEU A 12 -31.45 -2.19 43.61
C LEU A 12 -30.16 -1.91 42.83
N GLY A 13 -29.36 -2.96 42.64
CA GLY A 13 -28.21 -2.94 41.75
C GLY A 13 -28.68 -2.80 40.31
N LEU A 14 -28.54 -1.61 39.76
CA LEU A 14 -28.73 -1.36 38.33
C LEU A 14 -27.52 -1.93 37.60
N SER A 15 -27.63 -3.16 37.11
CA SER A 15 -26.67 -3.76 36.20
C SER A 15 -26.77 -3.02 34.86
N ALA A 16 -25.91 -2.03 34.65
CA ALA A 16 -25.69 -1.45 33.37
C ALA A 16 -24.99 -2.49 32.47
N PHE A 17 -25.74 -3.15 31.63
CA PHE A 17 -25.23 -3.98 30.57
C PHE A 17 -24.56 -3.07 29.54
N LEU A 18 -23.22 -2.93 29.63
CA LEU A 18 -22.41 -2.35 28.57
C LEU A 18 -22.44 -3.32 27.37
N ILE A 19 -23.36 -3.06 26.44
CA ILE A 19 -23.32 -3.68 25.13
C ILE A 19 -22.11 -3.06 24.42
N SER A 20 -20.98 -3.74 24.50
CA SER A 20 -19.82 -3.47 23.64
C SER A 20 -20.25 -3.79 22.22
N SER A 21 -20.64 -2.78 21.48
CA SER A 21 -20.81 -2.86 20.03
C SER A 21 -19.43 -3.15 19.43
N PHE A 22 -19.14 -4.42 19.21
CA PHE A 22 -18.08 -4.82 18.29
C PHE A 22 -18.49 -4.30 16.92
N VAL A 23 -18.02 -3.11 16.56
CA VAL A 23 -17.95 -2.69 15.18
C VAL A 23 -16.92 -3.61 14.54
N GLY A 24 -17.40 -4.73 14.01
CA GLY A 24 -16.61 -5.58 13.18
C GLY A 24 -16.21 -4.77 11.96
N CYS A 25 -14.95 -4.33 11.92
CA CYS A 25 -14.32 -3.97 10.67
C CYS A 25 -14.36 -5.22 9.79
N SER A 26 -15.40 -5.34 8.97
CA SER A 26 -15.38 -6.25 7.83
C SER A 26 -14.29 -5.69 6.89
N ARG A 27 -13.06 -6.12 7.10
CA ARG A 27 -12.05 -6.06 6.05
C ARG A 27 -12.63 -6.91 4.93
N GLY A 28 -13.21 -6.24 3.93
CA GLY A 28 -13.61 -6.91 2.72
C GLY A 28 -12.42 -7.73 2.25
N VAL A 29 -12.61 -9.03 2.08
CA VAL A 29 -11.61 -9.88 1.44
C VAL A 29 -11.52 -9.35 0.02
N SER A 30 -10.57 -8.43 -0.20
CA SER A 30 -10.25 -7.98 -1.54
C SER A 30 -9.76 -9.19 -2.31
N ASN A 31 -10.42 -9.51 -3.40
CA ASN A 31 -9.95 -10.53 -4.31
C ASN A 31 -8.53 -10.13 -4.75
N PRO A 32 -7.48 -10.92 -4.43
CA PRO A 32 -6.10 -10.54 -4.73
C PRO A 32 -5.84 -10.42 -6.24
N PHE A 33 -6.79 -10.84 -7.08
CA PHE A 33 -6.73 -10.77 -8.53
C PHE A 33 -7.65 -9.70 -9.14
N ALA A 34 -8.42 -8.98 -8.32
CA ALA A 34 -9.23 -7.87 -8.81
C ALA A 34 -8.37 -6.61 -8.84
N ASP A 35 -8.28 -6.00 -10.02
CA ASP A 35 -7.78 -4.63 -10.19
C ASP A 35 -8.67 -3.68 -9.38
N SER A 36 -8.31 -3.46 -8.11
CA SER A 36 -9.11 -2.61 -7.24
C SER A 36 -8.74 -1.15 -7.48
N ASP A 37 -9.78 -0.31 -7.59
CA ASP A 37 -9.62 1.15 -7.58
C ASP A 37 -8.85 1.62 -6.34
N GLY A 38 -8.94 0.85 -5.26
CA GLY A 38 -8.26 1.09 -4.00
C GLY A 38 -6.76 1.03 -4.14
N GLU A 39 -6.22 -0.02 -4.75
CA GLU A 39 -4.77 -0.22 -4.92
C GLU A 39 -4.14 0.93 -5.73
N VAL A 40 -4.75 1.26 -6.87
CA VAL A 40 -4.25 2.36 -7.73
C VAL A 40 -4.24 3.69 -7.00
N LYS A 41 -5.32 4.01 -6.28
CA LYS A 41 -5.42 5.24 -5.51
C LYS A 41 -4.41 5.29 -4.36
N GLU A 42 -4.25 4.19 -3.65
CA GLU A 42 -3.30 4.05 -2.55
C GLU A 42 -1.86 4.20 -3.06
N ASN A 43 -1.49 3.51 -4.13
CA ASN A 43 -0.17 3.65 -4.76
C ASN A 43 0.12 5.09 -5.16
N ILE A 44 -0.82 5.78 -5.81
CA ILE A 44 -0.63 7.18 -6.20
C ILE A 44 -0.40 8.07 -4.98
N GLN A 45 -1.20 7.92 -3.93
CA GLN A 45 -1.07 8.73 -2.71
C GLN A 45 0.27 8.48 -2.01
N ASN A 46 0.66 7.22 -1.87
CA ASN A 46 1.90 6.84 -1.21
C ASN A 46 3.13 7.32 -2.00
N LEU A 47 3.10 7.13 -3.33
CA LEU A 47 4.21 7.55 -4.20
C LEU A 47 4.41 9.08 -4.27
N MET A 48 3.43 9.88 -3.83
CA MET A 48 3.63 11.33 -3.69
C MET A 48 4.64 11.70 -2.60
N GLY A 49 4.90 10.80 -1.65
CA GLY A 49 5.93 10.99 -0.62
C GLY A 49 7.32 10.52 -1.03
N LEU A 50 7.50 10.02 -2.26
CA LEU A 50 8.75 9.46 -2.74
C LEU A 50 9.82 10.55 -2.94
N ALA A 51 11.04 10.29 -2.48
CA ALA A 51 12.17 11.19 -2.65
C ALA A 51 13.44 10.45 -3.09
N VAL A 52 14.26 11.12 -3.89
CA VAL A 52 15.59 10.63 -4.27
C VAL A 52 16.45 10.44 -3.02
N GLY A 53 17.22 9.36 -2.97
CA GLY A 53 18.05 8.98 -1.84
C GLY A 53 17.36 8.12 -0.77
N MET A 54 16.04 7.92 -0.83
CA MET A 54 15.35 6.96 0.02
C MET A 54 15.90 5.55 -0.18
N THR A 55 15.99 4.78 0.91
CA THR A 55 16.34 3.35 0.84
C THR A 55 15.15 2.52 0.36
N LYS A 56 15.40 1.32 -0.17
CA LYS A 56 14.34 0.35 -0.49
C LYS A 56 13.40 0.09 0.69
N GLY A 57 13.94 0.01 1.92
CA GLY A 57 13.13 -0.15 3.13
C GLY A 57 12.17 1.02 3.33
N GLN A 58 12.63 2.25 3.18
CA GLN A 58 11.77 3.44 3.29
C GLN A 58 10.70 3.49 2.20
N VAL A 59 11.04 3.09 0.97
CA VAL A 59 10.05 2.99 -0.12
C VAL A 59 9.05 1.88 0.16
N PHE A 60 9.50 0.74 0.69
CA PHE A 60 8.60 -0.33 1.11
C PHE A 60 7.64 0.10 2.23
N ASP A 61 8.14 0.81 3.24
CA ASP A 61 7.31 1.34 4.33
C ASP A 61 6.30 2.37 3.83
N LEU A 62 6.66 3.15 2.81
CA LEU A 62 5.82 4.17 2.20
C LEU A 62 4.74 3.58 1.29
N SER A 63 5.13 2.68 0.38
CA SER A 63 4.32 2.26 -0.78
C SER A 63 4.03 0.75 -0.81
N GLY A 64 4.53 -0.01 0.18
CA GLY A 64 4.34 -1.46 0.25
C GLY A 64 5.10 -2.23 -0.84
N ILE A 65 4.57 -3.39 -1.18
CA ILE A 65 5.17 -4.32 -2.16
C ILE A 65 4.97 -3.79 -3.57
N ALA A 66 6.04 -3.72 -4.35
CA ALA A 66 5.96 -3.41 -5.77
C ALA A 66 5.19 -4.50 -6.55
N ASN A 67 4.45 -4.11 -7.58
CA ASN A 67 3.72 -5.06 -8.42
C ASN A 67 4.65 -6.00 -9.19
N TYR A 68 5.79 -5.50 -9.65
CA TYR A 68 6.87 -6.32 -10.17
C TYR A 68 8.22 -5.60 -10.03
N VAL A 69 9.31 -6.36 -10.16
CA VAL A 69 10.67 -5.90 -9.96
C VAL A 69 11.54 -6.38 -11.12
N GLU A 70 12.40 -5.49 -11.62
CA GLU A 70 13.44 -5.81 -12.59
C GLU A 70 14.82 -5.59 -11.96
N GLY A 71 15.75 -6.50 -12.21
CA GLY A 71 17.15 -6.41 -11.77
C GLY A 71 18.06 -6.07 -12.93
N TYR A 72 19.03 -5.20 -12.67
CA TYR A 72 20.04 -4.75 -13.62
C TYR A 72 21.43 -4.81 -12.97
N ASP A 73 22.49 -4.80 -13.77
CA ASP A 73 23.87 -4.74 -13.28
C ASP A 73 24.20 -3.47 -12.50
N TRP A 74 23.48 -2.38 -12.79
CA TRP A 74 23.63 -1.08 -12.11
C TRP A 74 22.64 -0.87 -10.95
N GLY A 75 21.67 -1.78 -10.72
CA GLY A 75 20.69 -1.64 -9.66
C GLY A 75 19.40 -2.42 -9.89
N SER A 76 18.27 -1.84 -9.50
CA SER A 76 16.95 -2.46 -9.68
C SER A 76 15.86 -1.43 -9.89
N VAL A 77 14.75 -1.88 -10.46
CA VAL A 77 13.57 -1.04 -10.69
C VAL A 77 12.34 -1.72 -10.10
N TRP A 78 11.62 -0.98 -9.28
CA TRP A 78 10.35 -1.39 -8.71
C TRP A 78 9.21 -0.69 -9.42
N PHE A 79 8.20 -1.45 -9.83
CA PHE A 79 7.07 -0.94 -10.60
C PHE A 79 5.79 -0.99 -9.78
N TYR A 80 5.17 0.18 -9.60
CA TYR A 80 3.93 0.35 -8.87
C TYR A 80 2.80 0.72 -9.81
N LYS A 81 1.68 0.01 -9.73
CA LYS A 81 0.52 0.25 -10.57
C LYS A 81 -0.15 1.57 -10.22
N ILE A 82 -0.23 2.48 -11.19
CA ILE A 82 -0.83 3.81 -11.05
C ILE A 82 -2.02 4.06 -11.96
N ARG A 83 -2.39 3.10 -12.81
CA ARG A 83 -3.58 3.16 -13.67
C ARG A 83 -4.21 1.79 -13.80
N LYS A 84 -5.54 1.78 -13.91
CA LYS A 84 -6.28 0.56 -14.24
C LYS A 84 -5.92 0.04 -15.63
N GLY A 85 -6.04 -1.27 -15.79
CA GLY A 85 -6.05 -1.89 -17.10
C GLY A 85 -7.22 -1.37 -17.95
N GLY A 86 -6.95 -1.03 -19.22
CA GLY A 86 -8.00 -0.95 -20.22
C GLY A 86 -8.51 -2.37 -20.54
N ASN A 87 -9.59 -2.49 -21.31
CA ASN A 87 -10.15 -3.78 -21.72
C ASN A 87 -9.05 -4.73 -22.18
N GLU A 88 -8.96 -5.88 -21.54
CA GLU A 88 -7.89 -6.88 -21.65
C GLU A 88 -7.69 -7.50 -23.05
N GLY A 89 -8.45 -7.04 -24.05
CA GLY A 89 -8.43 -7.59 -25.41
C GLY A 89 -7.38 -7.00 -26.35
N THR A 90 -6.71 -5.90 -26.00
CA THR A 90 -5.72 -5.25 -26.87
C THR A 90 -4.56 -4.70 -26.03
N LEU A 91 -3.71 -5.60 -25.56
CA LEU A 91 -2.48 -5.24 -24.86
C LEU A 91 -1.42 -4.82 -25.88
N ALA A 92 -1.48 -3.59 -26.36
CA ALA A 92 -0.30 -2.98 -26.94
C ALA A 92 0.71 -2.76 -25.80
N ASN A 93 1.96 -3.16 -25.97
CA ASN A 93 3.04 -3.00 -24.97
C ASN A 93 3.10 -1.59 -24.37
N LYS A 94 2.78 -0.58 -25.18
CA LYS A 94 2.73 0.83 -24.78
C LYS A 94 1.70 1.13 -23.66
N ASP A 95 0.59 0.39 -23.61
CA ASP A 95 -0.44 0.59 -22.58
C ASP A 95 0.00 -0.01 -21.25
N ILE A 96 0.75 -1.10 -21.25
CA ILE A 96 1.33 -1.71 -20.05
C ILE A 96 2.34 -0.75 -19.43
N GLU A 97 3.21 -0.17 -20.22
CA GLU A 97 4.24 0.77 -19.76
C GLU A 97 3.66 2.01 -19.07
N GLN A 98 2.50 2.50 -19.52
CA GLN A 98 1.85 3.67 -18.93
C GLN A 98 1.08 3.38 -17.64
N ARG A 99 0.87 2.11 -17.31
CA ARG A 99 0.11 1.71 -16.10
C ARG A 99 0.95 1.69 -14.85
N TYR A 100 2.26 1.59 -14.99
CA TYR A 100 3.17 1.42 -13.88
C TYR A 100 4.12 2.60 -13.77
N MET A 101 4.36 3.05 -12.54
CA MET A 101 5.40 4.01 -12.22
C MET A 101 6.65 3.27 -11.80
N PRO A 102 7.76 3.38 -12.53
CA PRO A 102 9.04 2.82 -12.13
C PRO A 102 9.70 3.70 -11.07
N VAL A 103 10.26 3.05 -10.05
CA VAL A 103 11.16 3.61 -9.04
C VAL A 103 12.51 2.94 -9.24
N VAL A 104 13.50 3.73 -9.58
CA VAL A 104 14.84 3.25 -9.95
C VAL A 104 15.77 3.35 -8.75
N PHE A 105 16.42 2.23 -8.43
CA PHE A 105 17.39 2.13 -7.33
C PHE A 105 18.78 1.84 -7.88
N ASP A 106 19.79 2.41 -7.24
CA ASP A 106 21.18 2.08 -7.49
C ASP A 106 21.58 0.73 -6.84
N ASN A 107 22.83 0.34 -7.02
CA ASN A 107 23.42 -0.87 -6.43
C ASN A 107 23.62 -0.78 -4.90
N THR A 108 23.37 0.38 -4.29
CA THR A 108 23.36 0.60 -2.83
C THR A 108 21.94 0.63 -2.25
N ASP A 109 20.93 0.22 -3.05
CA ASP A 109 19.52 0.18 -2.69
C ASP A 109 18.91 1.54 -2.33
N ARG A 110 19.35 2.60 -3.01
CA ARG A 110 18.82 3.96 -2.88
C ARG A 110 18.14 4.44 -4.14
N VAL A 111 17.04 5.18 -3.98
CA VAL A 111 16.31 5.79 -5.07
C VAL A 111 17.19 6.77 -5.83
N MET A 112 17.46 6.48 -7.09
CA MET A 112 18.11 7.38 -8.05
C MET A 112 17.12 8.35 -8.65
N GLY A 113 15.91 7.88 -8.92
CA GLY A 113 14.83 8.65 -9.51
C GLY A 113 13.60 7.78 -9.74
N TYR A 114 12.56 8.37 -10.28
CA TYR A 114 11.29 7.69 -10.52
C TYR A 114 10.54 8.26 -11.72
N GLY A 115 9.57 7.49 -12.19
CA GLY A 115 8.76 7.85 -13.34
C GLY A 115 9.38 7.39 -14.66
N ARG A 116 8.53 7.26 -15.68
CA ARG A 116 8.87 6.64 -16.97
C ARG A 116 10.03 7.32 -17.68
N LYS A 117 10.01 8.65 -17.75
CA LYS A 117 11.07 9.41 -18.41
C LYS A 117 12.45 9.17 -17.79
N PHE A 118 12.54 9.12 -16.45
CA PHE A 118 13.78 8.85 -15.75
C PHE A 118 14.27 7.41 -16.00
N TYR A 119 13.37 6.45 -15.97
CA TYR A 119 13.68 5.06 -16.26
C TYR A 119 14.21 4.86 -17.68
N ASP A 120 13.54 5.41 -18.69
CA ASP A 120 13.97 5.32 -20.09
C ASP A 120 15.34 5.96 -20.31
N GLN A 121 15.60 7.09 -19.64
CA GLN A 121 16.91 7.75 -19.67
C GLN A 121 17.98 6.88 -19.02
N THR A 122 17.68 6.27 -17.88
CA THR A 122 18.62 5.37 -17.17
C THR A 122 18.98 4.16 -18.03
N LEU A 123 17.99 3.55 -18.70
CA LEU A 123 18.24 2.43 -19.63
C LEU A 123 19.12 2.86 -20.82
N SER A 124 18.91 4.08 -21.33
CA SER A 124 19.74 4.64 -22.42
C SER A 124 21.18 4.86 -21.98
N ASP A 125 21.38 5.34 -20.75
CA ASP A 125 22.71 5.75 -20.25
C ASP A 125 23.51 4.58 -19.69
N LEU A 126 22.86 3.64 -19.00
CA LEU A 126 23.50 2.53 -18.28
C LEU A 126 23.32 1.18 -18.98
N GLY A 127 22.42 1.10 -19.96
CA GLY A 127 22.14 -0.11 -20.71
C GLY A 127 21.05 -1.00 -20.10
N THR A 128 20.70 -2.03 -20.84
CA THR A 128 19.65 -3.01 -20.51
C THR A 128 20.22 -4.34 -20.01
N GLY A 129 21.38 -4.34 -19.36
CA GLY A 129 21.97 -5.53 -18.76
C GLY A 129 21.05 -6.07 -17.65
N GLN A 130 20.10 -6.95 -18.04
CA GLN A 130 19.24 -7.67 -17.10
C GLN A 130 19.94 -8.95 -16.62
N PHE A 131 19.78 -9.24 -15.34
CA PHE A 131 20.16 -10.51 -14.75
C PHE A 131 19.01 -11.51 -14.78
#